data_c4ff817091090f76522197d77084a54f
#
_entry.id   c4ff817091090f76522197d77084a54f
#
_cell.length_a   1.000
_cell.length_b   1.000
_cell.length_c   1.000
_cell.angle_alpha   90.00
_cell.angle_beta   90.00
_cell.angle_gamma   90.00
#
_symmetry.space_group_name_H-M   'P 1'
#
loop_
_entity.id
_entity.type
_entity.pdbx_description
1 polymer ?
#
loop_
_entity_poly.entity_id
_entity_poly.type
_entity_poly.pdbx_seq_one_letter_code
_entity_poly.pdbx_strand_id
1 'polypeptide(L)'
;MKMQRPDLGSTIYYVRYVWTQGYSSAQYEVQRGLYAANYAGPPFQLWIRFPGGSAVWVHESALGRQVFTDPDEAQAVADEWTRRLRESWRTL
;
A
#
# COMPACT_ATOMS: atom_id res chain seq x y z
N MET A 1 11.30 10.36 -4.97
CA MET A 1 10.93 11.60 -4.27
C MET A 1 9.94 11.29 -3.16
N LYS A 2 10.17 11.83 -1.97
CA LYS A 2 9.34 11.51 -0.82
C LYS A 2 7.99 12.23 -0.90
N MET A 3 6.91 11.48 -0.76
CA MET A 3 5.57 12.04 -0.78
C MET A 3 5.30 12.80 0.52
N GLN A 4 4.63 13.96 0.42
CA GLN A 4 4.20 14.69 1.61
C GLN A 4 3.08 13.94 2.32
N ARG A 5 2.94 14.18 3.63
CA ARG A 5 1.84 13.61 4.39
C ARG A 5 0.50 14.14 3.87
N PRO A 6 -0.45 13.26 3.56
CA PRO A 6 -1.80 13.72 3.20
C PRO A 6 -2.52 14.28 4.42
N ASP A 7 -3.60 15.00 4.19
CA ASP A 7 -4.47 15.48 5.27
C ASP A 7 -5.31 14.34 5.84
N LEU A 8 -5.61 14.40 7.14
CA LEU A 8 -6.56 13.49 7.74
C LEU A 8 -7.90 13.55 7.00
N GLY A 9 -8.50 12.39 6.77
CA GLY A 9 -9.73 12.27 6.00
C GLY A 9 -9.51 12.09 4.51
N SER A 10 -8.25 12.14 4.04
CA SER A 10 -7.95 11.95 2.62
C SER A 10 -8.14 10.50 2.21
N THR A 11 -8.58 10.32 0.95
CA THR A 11 -8.53 9.01 0.30
C THR A 11 -7.08 8.70 -0.05
N ILE A 12 -6.65 7.48 0.27
CA ILE A 12 -5.31 7.02 -0.08
C ILE A 12 -5.41 5.66 -0.76
N TYR A 13 -4.32 5.27 -1.41
CA TYR A 13 -4.23 4.03 -2.17
C TYR A 13 -3.04 3.24 -1.64
N TYR A 14 -3.34 2.05 -1.11
CA TYR A 14 -2.38 1.18 -0.44
C TYR A 14 -2.08 -0.01 -1.33
N VAL A 15 -0.80 -0.29 -1.56
CA VAL A 15 -0.34 -1.44 -2.33
C VAL A 15 -0.16 -2.60 -1.36
N ARG A 16 -0.96 -3.64 -1.52
CA ARG A 16 -0.95 -4.80 -0.62
C ARG A 16 -0.65 -6.08 -1.37
N TYR A 17 0.01 -7.01 -0.69
CA TYR A 17 0.23 -8.35 -1.19
C TYR A 17 -1.04 -9.19 -1.01
N VAL A 18 -1.44 -9.89 -2.06
CA VAL A 18 -2.60 -10.78 -2.05
C VAL A 18 -2.18 -12.14 -2.56
N TRP A 19 -2.44 -13.16 -1.77
CA TRP A 19 -2.12 -14.54 -2.14
C TRP A 19 -3.31 -15.41 -1.77
N THR A 20 -3.90 -16.07 -2.76
CA THR A 20 -5.11 -16.86 -2.56
C THR A 20 -4.85 -18.36 -2.65
N GLN A 21 -4.22 -18.83 -3.72
CA GLN A 21 -3.91 -20.25 -3.91
C GLN A 21 -2.69 -20.37 -4.82
N GLY A 22 -1.63 -20.99 -4.33
CA GLY A 22 -0.42 -21.23 -5.09
C GLY A 22 0.31 -19.95 -5.51
N TYR A 23 1.54 -20.11 -5.95
CA TYR A 23 2.41 -18.96 -6.28
C TYR A 23 1.93 -18.18 -7.49
N SER A 24 1.26 -18.85 -8.44
CA SER A 24 0.81 -18.21 -9.67
C SER A 24 -0.29 -17.19 -9.44
N SER A 25 -0.98 -17.24 -8.31
CA SER A 25 -2.05 -16.31 -7.97
C SER A 25 -1.60 -15.15 -7.07
N ALA A 26 -0.36 -15.18 -6.59
CA ALA A 26 0.15 -14.11 -5.75
C ALA A 26 0.41 -12.85 -6.57
N GLN A 27 -0.02 -11.72 -6.04
CA GLN A 27 0.13 -10.44 -6.71
C GLN A 27 0.02 -9.30 -5.72
N TYR A 28 0.41 -8.12 -6.15
CA TYR A 28 0.15 -6.89 -5.40
C TYR A 28 -1.05 -6.18 -6.01
N GLU A 29 -1.92 -5.68 -5.16
CA GLU A 29 -3.14 -4.99 -5.58
C GLU A 29 -3.21 -3.64 -4.90
N VAL A 30 -3.90 -2.69 -5.51
CA VAL A 30 -4.19 -1.39 -4.93
C VAL A 30 -5.50 -1.47 -4.17
N GLN A 31 -5.47 -1.08 -2.89
CA GLN A 31 -6.66 -1.00 -2.08
C GLN A 31 -6.90 0.45 -1.67
N ARG A 32 -8.07 0.98 -2.01
CA ARG A 32 -8.47 2.32 -1.61
C ARG A 32 -8.85 2.32 -0.14
N GLY A 33 -8.36 3.32 0.59
CA GLY A 33 -8.63 3.47 2.00
C GLY A 33 -8.76 4.92 2.42
N LEU A 34 -9.00 5.11 3.70
CA LEU A 34 -9.16 6.42 4.31
C LEU A 34 -8.07 6.62 5.36
N TYR A 35 -7.37 7.76 5.28
CA TYR A 35 -6.44 8.16 6.33
C TYR A 35 -7.24 8.69 7.51
N ALA A 36 -7.53 7.79 8.46
CA ALA A 36 -8.53 8.06 9.51
C ALA A 36 -7.92 8.64 10.79
N ALA A 37 -6.66 8.34 11.08
CA ALA A 37 -5.99 8.80 12.30
C ALA A 37 -4.49 8.68 12.14
N ASN A 38 -3.74 9.29 13.08
CA ASN A 38 -2.30 9.13 13.10
C ASN A 38 -1.80 8.99 14.54
N TYR A 39 -0.59 8.46 14.66
CA TYR A 39 0.19 8.44 15.90
C TYR A 39 1.41 9.31 15.70
N ALA A 40 1.51 10.37 16.47
CA ALA A 40 2.48 11.45 16.21
C ALA A 40 3.85 11.24 16.86
N GLY A 41 3.97 10.36 17.84
CA GLY A 41 5.23 10.15 18.54
C GLY A 41 6.17 9.25 17.80
N PRO A 42 7.52 9.33 17.99
CA PRO A 42 8.40 8.56 17.13
C PRO A 42 8.18 7.03 17.28
N PRO A 43 7.99 6.27 16.17
CA PRO A 43 7.85 6.77 14.81
C PRO A 43 6.46 7.27 14.50
N PHE A 44 6.33 8.20 13.54
CA PHE A 44 5.04 8.66 13.05
C PHE A 44 4.37 7.55 12.24
N GLN A 45 3.10 7.26 12.53
CA GLN A 45 2.34 6.21 11.85
C GLN A 45 0.98 6.73 11.42
N LEU A 46 0.49 6.20 10.28
CA LEU A 46 -0.83 6.51 9.74
C LEU A 46 -1.76 5.33 9.98
N TRP A 47 -2.96 5.62 10.44
CA TRP A 47 -4.04 4.64 10.58
C TRP A 47 -4.90 4.70 9.34
N ILE A 48 -4.90 3.63 8.55
CA ILE A 48 -5.63 3.57 7.29
C ILE A 48 -6.75 2.56 7.44
N ARG A 49 -7.99 3.01 7.21
CA ARG A 49 -9.18 2.16 7.26
C ARG A 49 -9.64 1.84 5.85
N PHE A 50 -10.04 0.60 5.65
CA PHE A 50 -10.52 0.12 4.35
C PHE A 50 -12.02 -0.14 4.41
N PRO A 51 -12.72 -0.10 3.26
CA PRO A 51 -14.11 -0.54 3.19
C PRO A 51 -14.21 -1.98 3.72
N GLY A 52 -15.24 -2.24 4.54
CA GLY A 52 -15.42 -3.55 5.15
C GLY A 52 -14.89 -3.65 6.57
N GLY A 53 -14.23 -2.59 7.08
CA GLY A 53 -13.85 -2.50 8.49
C GLY A 53 -12.43 -2.92 8.84
N SER A 54 -11.68 -3.44 7.90
CA SER A 54 -10.26 -3.72 8.15
C SER A 54 -9.46 -2.42 8.19
N ALA A 55 -8.30 -2.46 8.86
CA ALA A 55 -7.45 -1.29 8.97
C ALA A 55 -5.99 -1.73 9.18
N VAL A 56 -5.07 -0.79 8.94
CA VAL A 56 -3.64 -1.05 9.09
C VAL A 56 -2.93 0.20 9.62
N TRP A 57 -1.93 0.00 10.48
CA TRP A 57 -0.96 1.03 10.83
C TRP A 57 0.19 0.98 9.84
N VAL A 58 0.54 2.13 9.28
CA VAL A 58 1.60 2.26 8.28
C VAL A 58 2.59 3.30 8.74
N HIS A 59 3.89 2.96 8.71
CA HIS A 59 4.94 3.90 9.02
C HIS A 59 5.02 4.98 7.93
N GLU A 60 5.36 6.22 8.31
CA GLU A 60 5.40 7.32 7.34
C GLU A 60 6.40 7.07 6.19
N SER A 61 7.40 6.21 6.39
CA SER A 61 8.33 5.85 5.32
C SER A 61 7.67 5.13 4.15
N ALA A 62 6.43 4.64 4.33
CA ALA A 62 5.67 4.00 3.27
C ALA A 62 5.02 5.01 2.31
N LEU A 63 4.96 6.30 2.69
CA LEU A 63 4.42 7.35 1.82
C LEU A 63 5.27 7.49 0.55
N GLY A 64 4.64 7.38 -0.60
CA GLY A 64 5.34 7.43 -1.89
C GLY A 64 6.03 6.13 -2.29
N ARG A 65 5.95 5.08 -1.46
CA ARG A 65 6.52 3.76 -1.73
C ARG A 65 5.45 2.68 -1.77
N GLN A 66 4.53 2.69 -0.82
CA GLN A 66 3.45 1.72 -0.70
C GLN A 66 2.09 2.41 -0.53
N VAL A 67 2.08 3.66 -0.09
CA VAL A 67 0.89 4.47 0.13
C VAL A 67 0.96 5.70 -0.76
N PHE A 68 -0.10 5.94 -1.52
CA PHE A 68 -0.15 7.02 -2.51
C PHE A 68 -1.47 7.76 -2.43
N THR A 69 -1.47 9.01 -2.87
CA THR A 69 -2.70 9.78 -3.08
C THR A 69 -3.22 9.67 -4.51
N ASP A 70 -2.37 9.21 -5.43
CA ASP A 70 -2.71 9.03 -6.85
C ASP A 70 -2.90 7.54 -7.13
N PRO A 71 -4.09 7.11 -7.58
CA PRO A 71 -4.34 5.69 -7.86
C PRO A 71 -3.47 5.15 -9.01
N ASP A 72 -3.11 5.98 -9.97
CA ASP A 72 -2.29 5.54 -11.10
C ASP A 72 -0.86 5.24 -10.65
N GLU A 73 -0.30 6.05 -9.77
CA GLU A 73 1.02 5.78 -9.20
C GLU A 73 1.00 4.48 -8.38
N ALA A 74 -0.04 4.29 -7.58
CA ALA A 74 -0.19 3.07 -6.78
C ALA A 74 -0.28 1.84 -7.68
N GLN A 75 -1.06 1.93 -8.75
CA GLN A 75 -1.23 0.81 -9.68
C GLN A 75 0.08 0.47 -10.40
N ALA A 76 0.85 1.49 -10.80
CA ALA A 76 2.15 1.26 -11.43
C ALA A 76 3.11 0.51 -10.51
N VAL A 77 3.11 0.85 -9.22
CA VAL A 77 3.95 0.17 -8.22
C VAL A 77 3.46 -1.26 -8.02
N ALA A 78 2.15 -1.47 -7.90
CA ALA A 78 1.58 -2.81 -7.74
C ALA A 78 1.93 -3.72 -8.92
N ASP A 79 1.85 -3.19 -10.14
CA ASP A 79 2.18 -3.94 -11.35
C ASP A 79 3.67 -4.31 -11.38
N GLU A 80 4.54 -3.37 -11.04
CA GLU A 80 5.99 -3.59 -11.03
C GLU A 80 6.37 -4.62 -9.97
N TRP A 81 5.81 -4.53 -8.77
CA TRP A 81 6.11 -5.49 -7.70
C TRP A 81 5.58 -6.88 -8.05
N THR A 82 4.41 -6.96 -8.66
CA THR A 82 3.86 -8.24 -9.13
C THR A 82 4.77 -8.86 -10.17
N ARG A 83 5.27 -8.07 -11.12
CA ARG A 83 6.19 -8.52 -12.15
C ARG A 83 7.48 -9.08 -11.54
N ARG A 84 8.07 -8.34 -10.59
CA ARG A 84 9.30 -8.78 -9.90
C ARG A 84 9.09 -10.06 -9.11
N LEU A 85 7.94 -10.16 -8.43
CA LEU A 85 7.60 -11.34 -7.65
C LEU A 85 7.53 -12.57 -8.53
N ARG A 86 6.84 -12.47 -9.67
CA ARG A 86 6.71 -13.60 -10.61
C ARG A 86 8.01 -13.98 -11.26
N GLU A 87 8.85 -13.00 -11.58
CA GLU A 87 10.19 -13.27 -12.12
C GLU A 87 11.07 -14.01 -11.13
N SER A 88 11.02 -13.64 -9.86
CA SER A 88 11.84 -14.29 -8.83
C SER A 88 11.46 -15.77 -8.67
N TRP A 89 10.20 -16.12 -8.90
CA TRP A 89 9.78 -17.52 -8.84
C TRP A 89 10.22 -18.33 -10.03
N ARG A 90 10.37 -17.71 -11.19
CA ARG A 90 10.84 -18.42 -12.39
C ARG A 90 12.29 -18.87 -12.27
N THR A 91 13.07 -18.22 -11.41
CA THR A 91 14.48 -18.52 -11.24
C THR A 91 14.77 -19.50 -10.10
N LEU A 92 13.73 -19.94 -9.41
CA LEU A 92 13.89 -20.90 -8.29
C LEU A 92 13.96 -22.37 -8.78
#